data_2604d4ce59d3ed718af82956b1e4186f
#
_entry.id   2604d4ce59d3ed718af82956b1e4186f
#
_cell.length_a   1.000
_cell.length_b   1.000
_cell.length_c   1.000
_cell.angle_alpha   90.00
_cell.angle_beta   90.00
_cell.angle_gamma   90.00
#
_symmetry.space_group_name_H-M   'P 1'
#
loop_
_entity.id
_entity.type
_entity.pdbx_description
1 polymer ?
#
loop_
_entity_poly.entity_id
_entity_poly.type
_entity_poly.pdbx_seq_one_letter_code
_entity_poly.pdbx_strand_id
1 'polypeptide(L)'
;MCIRDRYNILWKEGANEVAKHQAHVMLAVMNKTSAVEQAILFAKVASSLLKLDNAIGIYKDPTVYEKNFYVNFAETIKDGEYPMPILIYTGMYLAKTGLCAFTSGMRFFGYEEMEIVDSPKQPNDLLGFLLSISEYVLSEGVELKDGETIGFSEEQKLPITLSDGVSVPGKTLKIKY
;
A
#
# COMPACT_ATOMS: atom_id res chain seq x y z
N MET A 1 8.54 -12.82 -14.66
CA MET A 1 8.76 -11.63 -13.82
C MET A 1 9.59 -12.06 -12.62
N CYS A 2 10.79 -11.55 -12.46
CA CYS A 2 11.68 -12.03 -11.41
C CYS A 2 11.37 -11.27 -10.11
N ILE A 3 10.85 -11.97 -9.10
CA ILE A 3 10.56 -11.42 -7.76
C ILE A 3 11.86 -11.00 -7.04
N ARG A 4 13.03 -11.48 -7.54
CA ARG A 4 14.34 -11.27 -6.94
C ARG A 4 14.81 -9.81 -6.85
N ASP A 5 14.32 -8.92 -7.71
CA ASP A 5 14.92 -7.60 -7.89
C ASP A 5 14.13 -6.47 -7.20
N ARG A 6 13.09 -6.80 -6.43
CA ARG A 6 12.29 -5.80 -5.74
C ARG A 6 12.74 -5.66 -4.29
N TYR A 7 13.22 -4.49 -3.95
CA TYR A 7 13.54 -4.11 -2.58
C TYR A 7 12.25 -4.14 -1.74
N ASN A 8 12.18 -5.08 -0.81
CA ASN A 8 11.05 -5.25 0.09
C ASN A 8 11.39 -4.72 1.48
N ILE A 9 10.92 -3.52 1.80
CA ILE A 9 11.15 -2.90 3.11
C ILE A 9 10.36 -3.59 4.24
N LEU A 10 9.26 -4.26 3.90
CA LEU A 10 8.40 -4.95 4.87
C LEU A 10 8.94 -6.33 5.25
N TRP A 11 9.72 -6.96 4.36
CA TRP A 11 10.29 -8.29 4.58
C TRP A 11 11.66 -8.41 3.91
N LYS A 12 12.71 -8.08 4.64
CA LYS A 12 14.09 -8.05 4.12
C LYS A 12 14.55 -9.38 3.53
N GLU A 13 14.18 -10.49 4.18
CA GLU A 13 14.53 -11.85 3.74
C GLU A 13 13.55 -12.43 2.71
N GLY A 14 12.53 -11.67 2.34
CA GLY A 14 11.44 -12.14 1.49
C GLY A 14 11.89 -12.77 0.17
N ALA A 15 12.87 -12.17 -0.50
CA ALA A 15 13.40 -12.71 -1.76
C ALA A 15 14.04 -14.10 -1.60
N ASN A 16 14.77 -14.31 -0.49
CA ASN A 16 15.42 -15.58 -0.19
C ASN A 16 14.41 -16.64 0.25
N GLU A 17 13.42 -16.24 1.06
CA GLU A 17 12.41 -17.16 1.57
C GLU A 17 11.46 -17.63 0.46
N VAL A 18 10.96 -16.71 -0.38
CA VAL A 18 10.08 -17.11 -1.50
C VAL A 18 10.81 -17.90 -2.59
N ALA A 19 12.13 -17.78 -2.70
CA ALA A 19 12.90 -18.60 -3.64
C ALA A 19 12.86 -20.10 -3.29
N LYS A 20 12.49 -20.46 -2.07
CA LYS A 20 12.35 -21.85 -1.60
C LYS A 20 11.02 -22.49 -2.00
N HIS A 21 10.06 -21.74 -2.55
CA HIS A 21 8.75 -22.28 -2.92
C HIS A 21 8.88 -23.40 -3.95
N GLN A 22 8.07 -24.46 -3.80
CA GLN A 22 8.01 -25.59 -4.70
C GLN A 22 6.73 -25.58 -5.57
N ALA A 23 5.72 -24.82 -5.13
CA ALA A 23 4.47 -24.64 -5.83
C ALA A 23 3.89 -23.26 -5.53
N HIS A 24 2.95 -22.81 -6.35
CA HIS A 24 2.21 -21.58 -6.10
C HIS A 24 0.72 -21.77 -6.43
N VAL A 25 -0.10 -20.97 -5.78
CA VAL A 25 -1.54 -20.84 -6.06
C VAL A 25 -1.79 -19.45 -6.60
N MET A 26 -2.59 -19.33 -7.63
CA MET A 26 -3.07 -18.05 -8.14
C MET A 26 -4.47 -17.79 -7.59
N LEU A 27 -4.64 -16.70 -6.86
CA LEU A 27 -5.93 -16.25 -6.36
C LEU A 27 -6.43 -15.07 -7.19
N ALA A 28 -7.65 -15.19 -7.70
CA ALA A 28 -8.36 -14.10 -8.35
C ALA A 28 -9.76 -13.98 -7.76
N VAL A 29 -10.17 -12.75 -7.45
CA VAL A 29 -11.52 -12.44 -6.98
C VAL A 29 -12.18 -11.55 -8.01
N MET A 30 -13.29 -12.02 -8.55
CA MET A 30 -14.13 -11.28 -9.49
C MET A 30 -15.51 -11.16 -8.90
N ASN A 31 -15.96 -9.96 -8.61
CA ASN A 31 -17.30 -9.69 -8.19
C ASN A 31 -17.83 -8.40 -8.85
N LYS A 32 -19.11 -8.11 -8.67
CA LYS A 32 -19.77 -6.92 -9.22
C LYS A 32 -19.97 -5.81 -8.18
N THR A 33 -19.36 -5.95 -7.02
CA THR A 33 -19.45 -4.96 -5.93
C THR A 33 -18.32 -3.91 -6.05
N SER A 34 -18.19 -3.06 -5.05
CA SER A 34 -17.16 -2.02 -5.03
C SER A 34 -15.75 -2.62 -5.03
N ALA A 35 -14.76 -1.87 -5.50
CA ALA A 35 -13.35 -2.27 -5.46
C ALA A 35 -12.86 -2.54 -4.02
N VAL A 36 -13.41 -1.80 -3.05
CA VAL A 36 -13.08 -2.00 -1.62
C VAL A 36 -13.59 -3.35 -1.13
N GLU A 37 -14.87 -3.69 -1.38
CA GLU A 37 -15.42 -4.99 -0.99
C GLU A 37 -14.69 -6.16 -1.67
N GLN A 38 -14.31 -5.97 -2.93
CA GLN A 38 -13.51 -6.96 -3.67
C GLN A 38 -12.14 -7.15 -3.03
N ALA A 39 -11.47 -6.08 -2.63
CA ALA A 39 -10.16 -6.13 -1.96
C ALA A 39 -10.26 -6.78 -0.57
N ILE A 40 -11.30 -6.47 0.20
CA ILE A 40 -11.58 -7.08 1.50
C ILE A 40 -11.85 -8.59 1.36
N LEU A 41 -12.66 -8.99 0.38
CA LEU A 41 -12.89 -10.41 0.10
C LEU A 41 -11.59 -11.12 -0.29
N PHE A 42 -10.79 -10.50 -1.17
CA PHE A 42 -9.47 -11.02 -1.53
C PHE A 42 -8.59 -11.21 -0.29
N ALA A 43 -8.52 -10.20 0.60
CA ALA A 43 -7.72 -10.27 1.82
C ALA A 43 -8.15 -11.42 2.74
N LYS A 44 -9.46 -11.64 2.92
CA LYS A 44 -10.00 -12.74 3.72
C LYS A 44 -9.64 -14.11 3.15
N VAL A 45 -9.81 -14.31 1.83
CA VAL A 45 -9.48 -15.59 1.18
C VAL A 45 -7.97 -15.84 1.19
N ALA A 46 -7.17 -14.83 0.85
CA ALA A 46 -5.71 -14.91 0.89
C ALA A 46 -5.20 -15.25 2.30
N SER A 47 -5.74 -14.59 3.34
CA SER A 47 -5.40 -14.89 4.74
C SER A 47 -5.73 -16.34 5.11
N SER A 48 -6.86 -16.87 4.63
CA SER A 48 -7.23 -18.26 4.89
C SER A 48 -6.26 -19.25 4.24
N LEU A 49 -5.80 -18.98 3.02
CA LEU A 49 -4.77 -19.78 2.34
C LEU A 49 -3.41 -19.68 3.01
N LEU A 50 -3.04 -18.49 3.49
CA LEU A 50 -1.77 -18.26 4.18
C LEU A 50 -1.68 -18.94 5.56
N LYS A 51 -2.81 -19.32 6.16
CA LYS A 51 -2.82 -20.11 7.42
C LYS A 51 -2.41 -21.57 7.25
N LEU A 52 -2.28 -22.07 6.01
CA LEU A 52 -1.75 -23.39 5.76
C LEU A 52 -0.27 -23.48 6.18
N ASP A 53 0.13 -24.63 6.74
CA ASP A 53 1.47 -24.83 7.32
C ASP A 53 2.60 -24.59 6.31
N ASN A 54 2.40 -25.00 5.06
CA ASN A 54 3.36 -24.88 3.97
C ASN A 54 3.32 -23.55 3.22
N ALA A 55 2.45 -22.61 3.60
CA ALA A 55 2.42 -21.28 3.00
C ALA A 55 3.62 -20.46 3.48
N ILE A 56 4.32 -19.81 2.56
CA ILE A 56 5.50 -18.96 2.86
C ILE A 56 5.09 -17.49 2.90
N GLY A 57 4.33 -17.04 1.92
CA GLY A 57 3.93 -15.65 1.78
C GLY A 57 3.06 -15.44 0.54
N ILE A 58 2.70 -14.20 0.27
CA ILE A 58 1.90 -13.83 -0.88
C ILE A 58 2.57 -12.71 -1.68
N TYR A 59 2.67 -12.92 -3.00
CA TYR A 59 3.00 -11.84 -3.93
C TYR A 59 1.72 -11.08 -4.29
N LYS A 60 1.69 -9.81 -3.98
CA LYS A 60 0.69 -8.85 -4.45
C LYS A 60 1.45 -7.63 -4.96
N ASP A 61 1.30 -7.32 -6.24
CA ASP A 61 2.06 -6.22 -6.87
C ASP A 61 2.01 -4.93 -6.03
N PRO A 62 3.13 -4.29 -5.76
CA PRO A 62 4.47 -4.54 -6.27
C PRO A 62 5.37 -5.39 -5.36
N THR A 63 4.90 -5.99 -4.28
CA THR A 63 5.75 -6.61 -3.24
C THR A 63 5.31 -8.01 -2.83
N VAL A 64 6.15 -8.65 -2.03
CA VAL A 64 5.83 -9.92 -1.35
C VAL A 64 5.61 -9.63 0.13
N TYR A 65 4.52 -10.14 0.66
CA TYR A 65 4.19 -10.07 2.07
C TYR A 65 4.51 -11.40 2.77
N GLU A 66 5.13 -11.30 3.95
CA GLU A 66 5.30 -12.43 4.85
C GLU A 66 3.93 -12.91 5.35
N LYS A 67 3.77 -14.23 5.53
CA LYS A 67 2.47 -14.84 5.83
C LYS A 67 1.84 -14.30 7.11
N ASN A 68 2.61 -14.21 8.21
CA ASN A 68 2.05 -13.75 9.50
C ASN A 68 1.73 -12.25 9.47
N PHE A 69 2.57 -11.45 8.81
CA PHE A 69 2.26 -10.04 8.58
C PHE A 69 0.92 -9.88 7.87
N TYR A 70 0.73 -10.59 6.76
CA TYR A 70 -0.51 -10.50 5.98
C TYR A 70 -1.72 -10.98 6.78
N VAL A 71 -1.60 -12.12 7.47
CA VAL A 71 -2.67 -12.71 8.27
C VAL A 71 -3.06 -11.78 9.42
N ASN A 72 -2.09 -11.20 10.15
CA ASN A 72 -2.36 -10.31 11.26
C ASN A 72 -3.14 -9.06 10.82
N PHE A 73 -2.75 -8.42 9.72
CA PHE A 73 -3.52 -7.29 9.20
C PHE A 73 -4.89 -7.72 8.65
N ALA A 74 -5.02 -8.87 8.01
CA ALA A 74 -6.32 -9.34 7.57
C ALA A 74 -7.30 -9.67 8.73
N GLU A 75 -6.80 -9.98 9.93
CA GLU A 75 -7.65 -10.21 11.11
C GLU A 75 -8.35 -8.93 11.59
N THR A 76 -7.79 -7.73 11.38
CA THR A 76 -8.43 -6.47 11.79
C THR A 76 -9.75 -6.20 11.04
N ILE A 77 -9.96 -6.87 9.91
CA ILE A 77 -11.25 -6.79 9.18
C ILE A 77 -12.44 -7.25 10.05
N LYS A 78 -12.21 -8.13 11.02
CA LYS A 78 -13.27 -8.62 11.93
C LYS A 78 -13.79 -7.52 12.83
N ASP A 79 -12.94 -6.55 13.15
CA ASP A 79 -13.24 -5.40 14.00
C ASP A 79 -13.80 -4.22 13.20
N GLY A 80 -14.00 -4.42 11.89
CA GLY A 80 -14.51 -3.40 10.98
C GLY A 80 -13.45 -2.44 10.44
N GLU A 81 -12.17 -2.71 10.72
CA GLU A 81 -11.06 -1.86 10.27
C GLU A 81 -10.61 -2.20 8.84
N TYR A 82 -10.07 -1.21 8.16
CA TYR A 82 -9.40 -1.42 6.87
C TYR A 82 -7.97 -1.92 7.09
N PRO A 83 -7.58 -3.08 6.55
CA PRO A 83 -6.22 -3.60 6.68
C PRO A 83 -5.25 -2.86 5.74
N MET A 84 -5.10 -1.55 5.93
CA MET A 84 -4.41 -0.65 5.00
C MET A 84 -3.05 -1.14 4.53
N PRO A 85 -2.15 -1.67 5.42
CA PRO A 85 -0.81 -2.13 4.99
C PRO A 85 -0.81 -3.29 3.99
N ILE A 86 -1.92 -4.03 3.85
CA ILE A 86 -2.07 -5.09 2.86
C ILE A 86 -3.01 -4.71 1.70
N LEU A 87 -3.74 -3.60 1.82
CA LEU A 87 -4.53 -3.02 0.72
C LEU A 87 -3.67 -2.14 -0.17
N ILE A 88 -2.92 -1.22 0.43
CA ILE A 88 -2.08 -0.23 -0.26
C ILE A 88 -0.62 -0.45 0.13
N TYR A 89 0.23 -0.69 -0.85
CA TYR A 89 1.66 -0.71 -0.63
C TYR A 89 2.19 0.70 -0.47
N THR A 90 2.98 0.93 0.58
CA THR A 90 3.72 2.18 0.77
C THR A 90 5.20 1.90 0.59
N GLY A 91 5.77 2.43 -0.49
CA GLY A 91 7.20 2.35 -0.77
C GLY A 91 7.93 3.59 -0.25
N MET A 92 9.19 3.41 0.15
CA MET A 92 10.05 4.50 0.60
C MET A 92 11.48 4.29 0.11
N TYR A 93 12.17 5.41 -0.16
CA TYR A 93 13.59 5.40 -0.48
C TYR A 93 14.24 6.73 -0.11
N LEU A 94 15.54 6.70 0.15
CA LEU A 94 16.34 7.90 0.42
C LEU A 94 16.82 8.48 -0.92
N ALA A 95 16.38 9.68 -1.24
CA ALA A 95 16.91 10.48 -2.33
C ALA A 95 18.09 11.33 -1.86
N LYS A 96 18.70 12.12 -2.76
CA LYS A 96 19.83 12.98 -2.41
C LYS A 96 19.47 14.11 -1.44
N THR A 97 18.24 14.57 -1.50
CA THR A 97 17.73 15.77 -0.82
C THR A 97 16.82 15.46 0.37
N GLY A 98 16.32 14.22 0.47
CA GLY A 98 15.42 13.83 1.56
C GLY A 98 14.82 12.45 1.39
N LEU A 99 13.93 12.09 2.27
CA LEU A 99 13.20 10.83 2.20
C LEU A 99 12.00 10.98 1.27
N CYS A 100 11.82 10.01 0.38
CA CYS A 100 10.67 9.93 -0.51
C CYS A 100 9.80 8.74 -0.12
N ALA A 101 8.48 8.93 -0.21
CA ALA A 101 7.50 7.87 0.01
C ALA A 101 6.39 7.94 -1.05
N PHE A 102 5.79 6.82 -1.36
CA PHE A 102 4.73 6.73 -2.36
C PHE A 102 3.76 5.59 -2.07
N THR A 103 2.54 5.74 -2.54
CA THR A 103 1.55 4.65 -2.56
C THR A 103 1.62 3.86 -3.86
N SER A 104 1.20 2.60 -3.80
CA SER A 104 0.92 1.77 -4.97
C SER A 104 -0.29 0.88 -4.65
N GLY A 105 -1.35 1.06 -5.43
CA GLY A 105 -2.62 0.35 -5.26
C GLY A 105 -3.85 1.24 -5.17
N MET A 106 -3.71 2.57 -5.01
CA MET A 106 -4.83 3.50 -4.98
C MET A 106 -5.62 3.48 -6.30
N ARG A 107 -4.94 3.32 -7.44
CA ARG A 107 -5.58 3.23 -8.75
C ARG A 107 -6.52 2.06 -8.90
N PHE A 108 -6.30 0.96 -8.20
CA PHE A 108 -7.25 -0.15 -8.17
C PHE A 108 -8.62 0.29 -7.64
N PHE A 109 -8.62 1.26 -6.73
CA PHE A 109 -9.83 1.83 -6.14
C PHE A 109 -10.39 3.04 -6.90
N GLY A 110 -9.74 3.44 -8.00
CA GLY A 110 -10.16 4.57 -8.82
C GLY A 110 -9.57 5.92 -8.42
N TYR A 111 -8.56 5.93 -7.55
CA TYR A 111 -7.88 7.15 -7.08
C TYR A 111 -6.45 7.26 -7.61
N GLU A 112 -5.91 8.47 -7.63
CA GLU A 112 -4.51 8.68 -7.98
C GLU A 112 -3.57 8.18 -6.86
N GLU A 113 -2.38 7.72 -7.26
CA GLU A 113 -1.32 7.42 -6.31
C GLU A 113 -0.80 8.72 -5.67
N MET A 114 -0.35 8.62 -4.44
CA MET A 114 0.20 9.74 -3.67
C MET A 114 1.70 9.60 -3.52
N GLU A 115 2.42 10.71 -3.58
CA GLU A 115 3.86 10.78 -3.37
C GLU A 115 4.23 11.94 -2.44
N ILE A 116 5.19 11.68 -1.56
CA ILE A 116 5.91 12.67 -0.78
C ILE A 116 7.35 12.64 -1.28
N VAL A 117 7.86 13.79 -1.70
CA VAL A 117 9.20 13.91 -2.28
C VAL A 117 10.06 14.80 -1.40
N ASP A 118 11.29 14.36 -1.14
CA ASP A 118 12.30 15.14 -0.40
C ASP A 118 11.86 15.63 0.99
N SER A 119 11.17 14.79 1.74
CA SER A 119 10.71 15.12 3.08
C SER A 119 11.84 15.02 4.12
N PRO A 120 11.89 15.96 5.09
CA PRO A 120 12.80 15.89 6.24
C PRO A 120 12.27 14.98 7.36
N LYS A 121 11.06 14.43 7.22
CA LYS A 121 10.39 13.62 8.25
C LYS A 121 11.01 12.22 8.37
N GLN A 122 10.70 11.56 9.49
CA GLN A 122 11.15 10.21 9.73
C GLN A 122 10.32 9.17 8.91
N PRO A 123 10.89 7.99 8.62
CA PRO A 123 10.19 6.96 7.83
C PRO A 123 8.81 6.57 8.39
N ASN A 124 8.70 6.45 9.71
CA ASN A 124 7.44 6.07 10.36
C ASN A 124 6.37 7.17 10.23
N ASP A 125 6.77 8.44 10.22
CA ASP A 125 5.84 9.56 10.02
C ASP A 125 5.26 9.53 8.60
N LEU A 126 6.12 9.28 7.59
CA LEU A 126 5.69 9.17 6.19
C LEU A 126 4.77 7.97 5.97
N LEU A 127 5.13 6.82 6.54
CA LEU A 127 4.31 5.61 6.47
C LEU A 127 2.93 5.84 7.09
N GLY A 128 2.92 6.31 8.33
CA GLY A 128 1.67 6.59 9.05
C GLY A 128 0.80 7.60 8.32
N PHE A 129 1.40 8.70 7.82
CA PHE A 129 0.68 9.72 7.07
C PHE A 129 0.04 9.15 5.80
N LEU A 130 0.80 8.47 4.93
CA LEU A 130 0.26 7.93 3.68
C LEU A 130 -0.82 6.87 3.92
N LEU A 131 -0.65 6.00 4.93
CA LEU A 131 -1.67 4.99 5.27
C LEU A 131 -2.95 5.66 5.79
N SER A 132 -2.84 6.66 6.68
CA SER A 132 -4.01 7.38 7.22
C SER A 132 -4.76 8.16 6.16
N ILE A 133 -4.07 8.83 5.23
CA ILE A 133 -4.73 9.53 4.12
C ILE A 133 -5.36 8.53 3.14
N SER A 134 -4.69 7.41 2.86
CA SER A 134 -5.27 6.36 2.03
C SER A 134 -6.53 5.77 2.65
N GLU A 135 -6.54 5.53 3.96
CA GLU A 135 -7.72 5.08 4.69
C GLU A 135 -8.86 6.09 4.60
N TYR A 136 -8.57 7.37 4.86
CA TYR A 136 -9.55 8.45 4.72
C TYR A 136 -10.17 8.49 3.33
N VAL A 137 -9.35 8.43 2.28
CA VAL A 137 -9.82 8.42 0.89
C VAL A 137 -10.73 7.22 0.62
N LEU A 138 -10.35 6.03 1.09
CA LEU A 138 -11.13 4.80 0.82
C LEU A 138 -12.39 4.70 1.68
N SER A 139 -12.37 5.14 2.94
CA SER A 139 -13.51 5.05 3.86
C SER A 139 -14.58 6.10 3.55
N GLU A 140 -14.16 7.33 3.26
CA GLU A 140 -15.06 8.44 3.02
C GLU A 140 -15.42 8.62 1.53
N GLY A 141 -14.73 7.91 0.62
CA GLY A 141 -14.92 8.05 -0.82
C GLY A 141 -14.52 9.43 -1.35
N VAL A 142 -13.54 10.06 -0.72
CA VAL A 142 -13.09 11.42 -1.06
C VAL A 142 -12.06 11.38 -2.17
N GLU A 143 -12.27 12.19 -3.21
CA GLU A 143 -11.29 12.41 -4.27
C GLU A 143 -10.43 13.64 -3.97
N LEU A 144 -9.13 13.43 -3.72
CA LEU A 144 -8.18 14.54 -3.54
C LEU A 144 -7.82 15.15 -4.90
N LYS A 145 -7.75 16.49 -4.97
CA LYS A 145 -7.53 17.22 -6.23
C LYS A 145 -6.35 18.17 -6.18
N ASP A 146 -5.86 18.46 -7.38
CA ASP A 146 -4.83 19.51 -7.58
C ASP A 146 -5.25 20.84 -6.99
N GLY A 147 -4.35 21.49 -6.26
CA GLY A 147 -4.58 22.77 -5.61
C GLY A 147 -5.31 22.71 -4.27
N GLU A 148 -5.77 21.53 -3.84
CA GLU A 148 -6.35 21.35 -2.49
C GLU A 148 -5.26 21.25 -1.43
N THR A 149 -5.67 21.22 -0.17
CA THR A 149 -4.79 20.96 0.97
C THR A 149 -5.36 19.84 1.82
N ILE A 150 -4.46 19.08 2.46
CA ILE A 150 -4.82 18.01 3.38
C ILE A 150 -4.02 18.11 4.67
N GLY A 151 -4.53 17.58 5.77
CA GLY A 151 -3.85 17.54 7.06
C GLY A 151 -4.72 16.92 8.14
N PHE A 152 -4.14 16.63 9.29
CA PHE A 152 -4.83 16.04 10.46
C PHE A 152 -5.51 17.07 11.37
N SER A 153 -5.31 18.37 11.11
CA SER A 153 -5.94 19.46 11.85
C SER A 153 -6.24 20.63 10.93
N GLU A 154 -7.11 21.54 11.36
CA GLU A 154 -7.45 22.77 10.61
C GLU A 154 -6.23 23.68 10.37
N GLU A 155 -5.22 23.58 11.22
CA GLU A 155 -3.98 24.36 11.12
C GLU A 155 -2.97 23.73 10.12
N GLN A 156 -3.04 22.42 9.93
CA GLN A 156 -2.14 21.70 9.03
C GLN A 156 -2.70 21.69 7.61
N LYS A 157 -2.23 22.59 6.78
CA LYS A 157 -2.62 22.74 5.37
C LYS A 157 -1.48 22.34 4.46
N LEU A 158 -1.38 21.06 4.16
CA LEU A 158 -0.36 20.49 3.27
C LEU A 158 -0.84 20.59 1.83
N PRO A 159 -0.18 21.34 0.96
CA PRO A 159 -0.60 21.51 -0.43
C PRO A 159 -0.51 20.18 -1.20
N ILE A 160 -1.49 19.96 -2.07
CA ILE A 160 -1.55 18.86 -3.02
C ILE A 160 -1.32 19.41 -4.43
N THR A 161 -0.45 18.76 -5.20
CA THR A 161 -0.20 19.09 -6.61
C THR A 161 -0.23 17.84 -7.46
N LEU A 162 -0.98 17.87 -8.56
CA LEU A 162 -1.00 16.79 -9.55
C LEU A 162 0.12 17.00 -10.57
N SER A 163 1.06 16.08 -10.65
CA SER A 163 2.18 16.14 -11.59
C SER A 163 2.64 14.76 -12.02
N ASP A 164 3.61 14.68 -12.94
CA ASP A 164 4.17 13.40 -13.36
C ASP A 164 4.80 12.67 -12.16
N GLY A 165 4.54 11.37 -12.06
CA GLY A 165 5.07 10.53 -11.00
C GLY A 165 6.60 10.46 -11.01
N VAL A 166 7.18 10.47 -9.81
CA VAL A 166 8.63 10.31 -9.62
C VAL A 166 8.96 8.85 -9.32
N SER A 167 8.15 8.23 -8.46
CA SER A 167 8.35 6.84 -7.99
C SER A 167 7.46 5.83 -8.70
N VAL A 168 6.30 6.27 -9.16
CA VAL A 168 5.31 5.44 -9.87
C VAL A 168 4.94 6.08 -11.21
N PRO A 169 4.63 5.30 -12.24
CA PRO A 169 4.30 5.84 -13.56
C PRO A 169 2.97 6.58 -13.57
N GLY A 170 2.83 7.54 -14.49
CA GLY A 170 1.62 8.34 -14.69
C GLY A 170 1.58 9.58 -13.80
N LYS A 171 0.41 10.21 -13.70
CA LYS A 171 0.20 11.35 -12.80
C LYS A 171 0.05 10.87 -11.36
N THR A 172 0.53 11.65 -10.41
CA THR A 172 0.42 11.37 -8.97
C THR A 172 0.15 12.66 -8.20
N LEU A 173 -0.49 12.52 -7.05
CA LEU A 173 -0.70 13.64 -6.13
C LEU A 173 0.57 13.80 -5.26
N LYS A 174 1.27 14.91 -5.42
CA LYS A 174 2.39 15.27 -4.56
C LYS A 174 1.86 15.99 -3.32
N ILE A 175 2.17 15.47 -2.15
CA ILE A 175 1.80 16.07 -0.88
C ILE A 175 3.08 16.59 -0.22
N LYS A 176 3.09 17.87 0.10
CA LYS A 176 4.25 18.51 0.72
C LYS A 176 4.19 18.32 2.24
N TYR A 177 4.72 17.19 2.71
CA TYR A 177 4.70 16.76 4.13
C TYR A 177 6.08 16.80 4.79
#